data_46e138f0beaa3ddfa9f822da045de10c
#
_entry.id   46e138f0beaa3ddfa9f822da045de10c
#
_cell.length_a   1.000
_cell.length_b   1.000
_cell.length_c   1.000
_cell.angle_alpha   90.00
_cell.angle_beta   90.00
_cell.angle_gamma   90.00
#
_symmetry.space_group_name_H-M   'P 1'
#
loop_
_entity.id
_entity.type
_entity.pdbx_description
1 polymer ?
#
loop_
_entity_poly.entity_id
_entity_poly.type
_entity_poly.pdbx_seq_one_letter_code
_entity_poly.pdbx_strand_id
1 'polypeptide(L)'
;MRSGRLRNYLPTLALCAVAGLGAARAVAQHSVEDGLTVEINQIIAAHHGKIALYARQLNSQHEVEIDSTKPVQTASDIKLAILYDAMVEVREGRAKWDERLTLKPGEAVGGSGMLHFFDTPLSLTLKDVLTMMVVVSDNTATNMAIDRFGIDAINARTESVGLANTHLYKKVFKPAEGPLPADYATFGLGKSTPREMANLMELIGRCELRRQPGAPAGTMDFAPMDADDKAVCDVALGMLENQFYRETVPRYLESADVTTTGGVAIASKTGSLDAVRADVAIVMGKTGPMVLAIFTYDNADHGWTVDNEGEVTIAKLAKAIVTAWSPGGLDGKLLVPGLGVADGASATGTGAVKK
;
A
#
# COMPACT_ATOMS: atom_id res chain seq x y z
N MET A 1 -54.44 43.02 -46.06
CA MET A 1 -53.06 43.09 -45.47
C MET A 1 -53.14 42.79 -44.01
N ARG A 2 -52.82 41.57 -43.57
CA ARG A 2 -52.63 41.18 -42.19
C ARG A 2 -51.46 40.14 -42.15
N SER A 3 -50.35 40.54 -41.59
CA SER A 3 -49.15 39.74 -41.43
C SER A 3 -49.35 38.77 -40.25
N GLY A 4 -49.29 37.47 -40.52
CA GLY A 4 -49.25 36.43 -39.50
C GLY A 4 -47.83 36.29 -38.98
N ARG A 5 -47.66 36.34 -37.64
CA ARG A 5 -46.41 35.97 -36.95
C ARG A 5 -46.44 34.47 -36.61
N LEU A 6 -45.49 33.74 -37.19
CA LEU A 6 -45.18 32.37 -36.77
C LEU A 6 -44.42 32.41 -35.43
N ARG A 7 -45.01 31.76 -34.42
CA ARG A 7 -44.33 31.49 -33.14
C ARG A 7 -43.55 30.19 -33.28
N ASN A 8 -42.22 30.29 -33.17
CA ASN A 8 -41.33 29.14 -33.07
C ASN A 8 -41.48 28.49 -31.68
N TYR A 9 -41.98 27.25 -31.63
CA TYR A 9 -41.83 26.35 -30.50
C TYR A 9 -40.55 25.54 -30.73
N LEU A 10 -39.49 25.79 -29.95
CA LEU A 10 -38.29 24.97 -29.82
C LEU A 10 -38.37 24.14 -28.53
N PRO A 11 -37.80 22.96 -28.48
CA PRO A 11 -38.29 21.84 -27.68
C PRO A 11 -37.70 21.77 -26.29
N THR A 12 -38.55 21.50 -25.33
CA THR A 12 -38.27 21.20 -23.91
C THR A 12 -37.82 19.74 -23.67
N LEU A 13 -37.26 19.06 -24.67
CA LEU A 13 -36.93 17.62 -24.58
C LEU A 13 -35.48 17.30 -24.15
N ALA A 14 -34.59 18.30 -24.07
CA ALA A 14 -33.18 18.03 -23.73
C ALA A 14 -32.89 17.96 -22.21
N LEU A 15 -33.76 18.54 -21.37
CA LEU A 15 -33.48 18.61 -19.92
C LEU A 15 -33.86 17.33 -19.15
N CYS A 16 -34.80 16.53 -19.65
CA CYS A 16 -35.22 15.30 -18.96
C CYS A 16 -34.27 14.13 -19.13
N ALA A 17 -33.47 14.08 -20.20
CA ALA A 17 -32.53 12.98 -20.45
C ALA A 17 -31.29 13.03 -19.54
N VAL A 18 -30.79 14.23 -19.21
CA VAL A 18 -29.61 14.38 -18.33
C VAL A 18 -29.97 14.09 -16.88
N ALA A 19 -31.14 14.47 -16.42
CA ALA A 19 -31.62 14.16 -15.06
C ALA A 19 -31.90 12.66 -14.87
N GLY A 20 -32.42 11.96 -15.90
CA GLY A 20 -32.66 10.52 -15.87
C GLY A 20 -31.39 9.67 -15.79
N LEU A 21 -30.33 10.07 -16.50
CA LEU A 21 -29.04 9.41 -16.48
C LEU A 21 -28.31 9.60 -15.13
N GLY A 22 -28.43 10.76 -14.51
CA GLY A 22 -27.89 11.04 -13.18
C GLY A 22 -28.56 10.21 -12.08
N ALA A 23 -29.88 10.13 -12.10
CA ALA A 23 -30.65 9.34 -11.13
C ALA A 23 -30.41 7.82 -11.29
N ALA A 24 -30.37 7.30 -12.51
CA ALA A 24 -30.07 5.90 -12.77
C ALA A 24 -28.65 5.52 -12.32
N ARG A 25 -27.67 6.41 -12.50
CA ARG A 25 -26.30 6.20 -12.05
C ARG A 25 -26.19 6.22 -10.52
N ALA A 26 -26.88 7.14 -9.84
CA ALA A 26 -26.91 7.20 -8.38
C ALA A 26 -27.58 5.97 -7.76
N VAL A 27 -28.68 5.48 -8.32
CA VAL A 27 -29.36 4.24 -7.88
C VAL A 27 -28.48 3.02 -8.10
N ALA A 28 -27.79 2.91 -9.23
CA ALA A 28 -26.88 1.80 -9.51
C ALA A 28 -25.67 1.81 -8.57
N GLN A 29 -25.10 2.96 -8.26
CA GLN A 29 -23.98 3.11 -7.33
C GLN A 29 -24.40 2.73 -5.91
N HIS A 30 -25.56 3.18 -5.44
CA HIS A 30 -26.08 2.82 -4.11
C HIS A 30 -26.30 1.31 -3.97
N SER A 31 -26.85 0.66 -5.01
CA SER A 31 -27.06 -0.80 -5.00
C SER A 31 -25.75 -1.61 -4.99
N VAL A 32 -24.68 -1.11 -5.57
CA VAL A 32 -23.34 -1.76 -5.54
C VAL A 32 -22.74 -1.65 -4.15
N GLU A 33 -22.83 -0.49 -3.51
CA GLU A 33 -22.31 -0.29 -2.14
C GLU A 33 -23.10 -1.11 -1.11
N ASP A 34 -24.43 -1.21 -1.26
CA ASP A 34 -25.26 -2.08 -0.41
C ASP A 34 -24.85 -3.55 -0.58
N GLY A 35 -24.61 -4.01 -1.81
CA GLY A 35 -24.14 -5.35 -2.11
C GLY A 35 -22.75 -5.65 -1.52
N LEU A 36 -21.82 -4.72 -1.66
CA LEU A 36 -20.47 -4.82 -1.08
C LEU A 36 -20.54 -4.90 0.47
N THR A 37 -21.36 -4.08 1.10
CA THR A 37 -21.53 -4.08 2.56
C THR A 37 -22.06 -5.43 3.04
N VAL A 38 -23.02 -6.02 2.34
CA VAL A 38 -23.55 -7.36 2.68
C VAL A 38 -22.44 -8.42 2.56
N GLU A 39 -21.69 -8.42 1.46
CA GLU A 39 -20.59 -9.38 1.23
C GLU A 39 -19.50 -9.25 2.30
N ILE A 40 -19.05 -8.04 2.61
CA ILE A 40 -18.07 -7.78 3.66
C ILE A 40 -18.56 -8.32 5.01
N ASN A 41 -19.81 -8.03 5.39
CA ASN A 41 -20.37 -8.52 6.65
C ASN A 41 -20.45 -10.05 6.72
N GLN A 42 -20.72 -10.73 5.61
CA GLN A 42 -20.70 -12.20 5.54
C GLN A 42 -19.26 -12.74 5.73
N ILE A 43 -18.26 -12.10 5.11
CA ILE A 43 -16.86 -12.50 5.29
C ILE A 43 -16.43 -12.30 6.74
N ILE A 44 -16.78 -11.16 7.36
CA ILE A 44 -16.47 -10.88 8.77
C ILE A 44 -17.11 -11.90 9.68
N ALA A 45 -18.38 -12.21 9.46
CA ALA A 45 -19.13 -13.17 10.31
C ALA A 45 -18.59 -14.61 10.22
N ALA A 46 -17.90 -14.95 9.12
CA ALA A 46 -17.29 -16.27 8.91
C ALA A 46 -15.87 -16.37 9.48
N HIS A 47 -15.25 -15.25 9.89
CA HIS A 47 -13.87 -15.21 10.37
C HIS A 47 -13.77 -15.45 11.88
N HIS A 48 -12.86 -16.32 12.30
CA HIS A 48 -12.60 -16.64 13.71
C HIS A 48 -11.43 -15.81 14.26
N GLY A 49 -11.65 -14.53 14.39
CA GLY A 49 -10.69 -13.54 14.86
C GLY A 49 -11.29 -12.15 14.81
N LYS A 50 -10.43 -11.15 14.72
CA LYS A 50 -10.82 -9.74 14.57
C LYS A 50 -10.28 -9.19 13.26
N ILE A 51 -10.98 -8.21 12.71
CA ILE A 51 -10.62 -7.55 11.47
C ILE A 51 -10.51 -6.05 11.73
N ALA A 52 -9.46 -5.43 11.20
CA ALA A 52 -9.34 -3.99 11.07
C ALA A 52 -8.94 -3.68 9.63
N LEU A 53 -9.66 -2.76 8.99
CA LEU A 53 -9.52 -2.50 7.56
C LEU A 53 -9.72 -1.03 7.25
N TYR A 54 -8.90 -0.53 6.34
CA TYR A 54 -9.13 0.70 5.61
C TYR A 54 -8.87 0.47 4.13
N ALA A 55 -9.83 0.82 3.30
CA ALA A 55 -9.68 0.80 1.85
C ALA A 55 -10.26 2.06 1.25
N ARG A 56 -9.60 2.62 0.23
CA ARG A 56 -10.05 3.80 -0.50
C ARG A 56 -9.69 3.72 -1.97
N GLN A 57 -10.62 4.12 -2.84
CA GLN A 57 -10.31 4.35 -4.25
C GLN A 57 -9.87 5.82 -4.42
N LEU A 58 -8.66 6.03 -4.97
CA LEU A 58 -7.97 7.32 -4.88
C LEU A 58 -8.51 8.41 -5.82
N ASN A 59 -9.34 8.05 -6.78
CA ASN A 59 -9.97 8.95 -7.75
C ASN A 59 -11.50 9.03 -7.60
N SER A 60 -12.04 8.54 -6.49
CA SER A 60 -13.47 8.57 -6.17
C SER A 60 -13.72 8.85 -4.69
N GLN A 61 -14.96 8.73 -4.24
CA GLN A 61 -15.32 8.81 -2.83
C GLN A 61 -15.58 7.43 -2.19
N HIS A 62 -15.23 6.34 -2.89
CA HIS A 62 -15.40 4.99 -2.37
C HIS A 62 -14.41 4.73 -1.23
N GLU A 63 -14.95 4.36 -0.09
CA GLU A 63 -14.19 4.08 1.13
C GLU A 63 -14.88 2.97 1.93
N VAL A 64 -14.08 2.06 2.50
CA VAL A 64 -14.53 1.04 3.46
C VAL A 64 -13.67 1.12 4.70
N GLU A 65 -14.32 1.17 5.86
CA GLU A 65 -13.67 1.27 7.16
C GLU A 65 -14.23 0.25 8.15
N ILE A 66 -13.32 -0.49 8.79
CA ILE A 66 -13.61 -1.38 9.92
C ILE A 66 -12.50 -1.18 10.95
N ASP A 67 -12.80 -0.63 12.11
CA ASP A 67 -11.80 -0.33 13.14
C ASP A 67 -10.55 0.40 12.57
N SER A 68 -10.73 1.23 11.53
CA SER A 68 -9.66 1.78 10.69
C SER A 68 -8.64 2.64 11.43
N THR A 69 -9.04 3.22 12.58
CA THR A 69 -8.19 4.05 13.45
C THR A 69 -7.73 3.30 14.71
N LYS A 70 -8.11 2.03 14.86
CA LYS A 70 -7.68 1.22 15.99
C LYS A 70 -6.24 0.77 15.83
N PRO A 71 -5.39 0.95 16.84
CA PRO A 71 -4.03 0.44 16.81
C PRO A 71 -3.98 -1.08 16.67
N VAL A 72 -3.13 -1.56 15.76
CA VAL A 72 -2.89 -2.97 15.47
C VAL A 72 -1.40 -3.30 15.49
N GLN A 73 -1.06 -4.57 15.68
CA GLN A 73 0.27 -5.08 15.43
C GLN A 73 0.54 -5.09 13.93
N THR A 74 1.57 -4.40 13.49
CA THR A 74 1.90 -4.32 12.06
C THR A 74 2.61 -5.56 11.54
N ALA A 75 3.20 -6.36 12.42
CA ALA A 75 4.15 -7.37 11.99
C ALA A 75 5.17 -6.76 11.00
N SER A 76 5.39 -7.40 9.84
CA SER A 76 6.33 -6.91 8.82
C SER A 76 5.83 -5.75 7.98
N ASP A 77 4.58 -5.30 8.11
CA ASP A 77 4.11 -4.12 7.37
C ASP A 77 4.81 -2.84 7.83
N ILE A 78 5.34 -2.80 9.06
CA ILE A 78 6.15 -1.68 9.55
C ILE A 78 7.40 -1.41 8.67
N LYS A 79 7.83 -2.39 7.87
CA LYS A 79 8.93 -2.24 6.90
C LYS A 79 8.61 -1.20 5.82
N LEU A 80 7.34 -0.86 5.61
CA LEU A 80 6.94 0.29 4.78
C LEU A 80 7.44 1.62 5.34
N ALA A 81 7.45 1.79 6.67
CA ALA A 81 8.00 3.00 7.29
C ALA A 81 9.51 3.10 7.06
N ILE A 82 10.22 1.98 7.14
CA ILE A 82 11.65 1.92 6.86
C ILE A 82 11.92 2.22 5.38
N LEU A 83 11.13 1.65 4.47
CA LEU A 83 11.24 1.90 3.03
C LEU A 83 10.98 3.38 2.71
N TYR A 84 9.94 3.96 3.27
CA TYR A 84 9.59 5.37 3.03
C TYR A 84 10.69 6.32 3.53
N ASP A 85 11.23 6.08 4.73
CA ASP A 85 12.37 6.87 5.23
C ASP A 85 13.59 6.72 4.31
N ALA A 86 13.92 5.51 3.89
CA ALA A 86 15.00 5.27 2.94
C ALA A 86 14.82 6.01 1.61
N MET A 87 13.59 6.04 1.08
CA MET A 87 13.27 6.78 -0.14
C MET A 87 13.55 8.28 0.03
N VAL A 88 13.11 8.86 1.15
CA VAL A 88 13.35 10.28 1.45
C VAL A 88 14.85 10.55 1.64
N GLU A 89 15.58 9.70 2.37
CA GLU A 89 17.02 9.82 2.58
C GLU A 89 17.80 9.77 1.25
N VAL A 90 17.41 8.88 0.33
CA VAL A 90 18.01 8.82 -1.01
C VAL A 90 17.65 10.07 -1.81
N ARG A 91 16.40 10.50 -1.78
CA ARG A 91 15.95 11.70 -2.49
C ARG A 91 16.67 12.97 -2.04
N GLU A 92 16.95 13.08 -0.77
CA GLU A 92 17.66 14.22 -0.18
C GLU A 92 19.19 14.08 -0.24
N GLY A 93 19.72 13.02 -0.85
CA GLY A 93 21.14 12.79 -1.07
C GLY A 93 21.94 12.37 0.20
N ARG A 94 21.24 12.01 1.30
CA ARG A 94 21.87 11.50 2.53
C ARG A 94 22.12 9.99 2.49
N ALA A 95 21.49 9.28 1.55
CA ALA A 95 21.76 7.89 1.23
C ALA A 95 21.90 7.70 -0.29
N LYS A 96 22.44 6.57 -0.72
CA LYS A 96 22.55 6.20 -2.13
C LYS A 96 22.13 4.75 -2.33
N TRP A 97 21.44 4.44 -3.42
CA TRP A 97 21.05 3.08 -3.75
C TRP A 97 22.23 2.10 -3.85
N ASP A 98 23.39 2.59 -4.29
CA ASP A 98 24.62 1.82 -4.50
C ASP A 98 25.57 1.83 -3.31
N GLU A 99 25.28 2.56 -2.21
CA GLU A 99 26.10 2.49 -1.00
C GLU A 99 26.13 1.08 -0.43
N ARG A 100 27.28 0.69 0.13
CA ARG A 100 27.49 -0.69 0.59
C ARG A 100 27.24 -0.83 2.09
N LEU A 101 26.37 -1.78 2.43
CA LEU A 101 26.13 -2.22 3.79
C LEU A 101 26.73 -3.61 3.97
N THR A 102 27.32 -3.88 5.14
CA THR A 102 27.98 -5.16 5.41
C THR A 102 27.27 -5.88 6.55
N LEU A 103 26.73 -7.07 6.26
CA LEU A 103 26.28 -8.02 7.26
C LEU A 103 27.50 -8.70 7.87
N LYS A 104 27.74 -8.49 9.16
CA LYS A 104 28.87 -9.06 9.87
C LYS A 104 28.52 -10.44 10.48
N PRO A 105 29.54 -11.25 10.82
CA PRO A 105 29.31 -12.50 11.54
C PRO A 105 28.51 -12.28 12.84
N GLY A 106 27.45 -13.10 13.06
CA GLY A 106 26.60 -13.03 14.26
C GLY A 106 25.50 -11.96 14.24
N GLU A 107 25.39 -11.15 13.19
CA GLU A 107 24.32 -10.16 13.06
C GLU A 107 23.04 -10.73 12.42
N ALA A 108 23.15 -11.81 11.67
CA ALA A 108 22.02 -12.47 11.03
C ALA A 108 20.98 -12.95 12.05
N VAL A 109 19.71 -12.85 11.66
CA VAL A 109 18.57 -13.33 12.45
C VAL A 109 17.65 -14.18 11.55
N GLY A 110 17.04 -15.20 12.13
CA GLY A 110 16.16 -16.12 11.41
C GLY A 110 14.75 -15.56 11.12
N GLY A 111 13.83 -16.46 10.86
CA GLY A 111 12.47 -16.16 10.44
C GLY A 111 12.38 -15.89 8.94
N SER A 112 11.62 -14.87 8.53
CA SER A 112 11.45 -14.55 7.11
C SER A 112 12.76 -14.09 6.44
N GLY A 113 12.91 -14.45 5.18
CA GLY A 113 14.01 -14.05 4.32
C GLY A 113 15.08 -15.09 4.16
N MET A 114 16.20 -14.71 3.56
CA MET A 114 17.22 -15.61 3.08
C MET A 114 18.65 -15.25 3.57
N LEU A 115 18.90 -14.02 3.99
CA LEU A 115 20.26 -13.55 4.31
C LEU A 115 20.91 -14.33 5.45
N HIS A 116 20.14 -14.94 6.33
CA HIS A 116 20.68 -15.76 7.41
C HIS A 116 21.26 -17.11 6.94
N PHE A 117 21.06 -17.49 5.68
CA PHE A 117 21.68 -18.66 5.06
C PHE A 117 23.00 -18.37 4.35
N PHE A 118 23.34 -17.09 4.17
CA PHE A 118 24.55 -16.71 3.44
C PHE A 118 25.77 -16.62 4.36
N ASP A 119 26.93 -16.87 3.78
CA ASP A 119 28.20 -16.69 4.48
C ASP A 119 28.47 -15.21 4.80
N THR A 120 29.09 -14.98 5.95
CA THR A 120 29.44 -13.62 6.40
C THR A 120 30.96 -13.48 6.55
N PRO A 121 31.56 -12.29 6.33
CA PRO A 121 30.89 -11.01 6.03
C PRO A 121 30.29 -10.97 4.61
N LEU A 122 29.09 -10.42 4.48
CA LEU A 122 28.41 -10.24 3.20
C LEU A 122 28.18 -8.74 2.95
N SER A 123 28.64 -8.23 1.81
CA SER A 123 28.44 -6.83 1.43
C SER A 123 27.41 -6.71 0.32
N LEU A 124 26.33 -5.97 0.60
CA LEU A 124 25.20 -5.70 -0.31
C LEU A 124 25.06 -4.20 -0.55
N THR A 125 24.44 -3.81 -1.65
CA THR A 125 24.01 -2.41 -1.82
C THR A 125 22.82 -2.10 -0.94
N LEU A 126 22.56 -0.84 -0.61
CA LEU A 126 21.36 -0.42 0.07
C LEU A 126 20.10 -0.90 -0.69
N LYS A 127 20.12 -0.78 -2.03
CA LYS A 127 19.05 -1.29 -2.88
C LYS A 127 18.81 -2.79 -2.68
N ASP A 128 19.87 -3.61 -2.64
CA ASP A 128 19.75 -5.07 -2.45
C ASP A 128 19.17 -5.40 -1.06
N VAL A 129 19.64 -4.70 -0.02
CA VAL A 129 19.13 -4.85 1.35
C VAL A 129 17.64 -4.52 1.42
N LEU A 130 17.21 -3.38 0.87
CA LEU A 130 15.79 -2.99 0.86
C LEU A 130 14.95 -3.92 -0.03
N THR A 131 15.51 -4.42 -1.13
CA THR A 131 14.85 -5.43 -1.97
C THR A 131 14.58 -6.71 -1.16
N MET A 132 15.57 -7.23 -0.44
CA MET A 132 15.37 -8.40 0.43
C MET A 132 14.37 -8.12 1.56
N MET A 133 14.43 -6.94 2.17
CA MET A 133 13.49 -6.51 3.22
C MET A 133 12.04 -6.48 2.72
N VAL A 134 11.80 -6.02 1.50
CA VAL A 134 10.45 -5.85 0.94
C VAL A 134 9.96 -7.13 0.29
N VAL A 135 10.72 -7.68 -0.68
CA VAL A 135 10.26 -8.77 -1.55
C VAL A 135 10.05 -10.09 -0.79
N VAL A 136 11.01 -10.48 0.03
CA VAL A 136 10.93 -11.72 0.84
C VAL A 136 10.80 -11.43 2.33
N SER A 137 10.51 -10.19 2.68
CA SER A 137 10.34 -9.77 4.08
C SER A 137 11.53 -10.13 4.99
N ASP A 138 12.78 -10.10 4.49
CA ASP A 138 13.98 -10.55 5.18
C ASP A 138 14.23 -9.78 6.48
N ASN A 139 14.33 -10.51 7.59
CA ASN A 139 14.50 -9.92 8.91
C ASN A 139 15.92 -9.42 9.15
N THR A 140 16.91 -10.09 8.58
CA THR A 140 18.33 -9.66 8.65
C THR A 140 18.50 -8.36 7.86
N ALA A 141 17.96 -8.30 6.64
CA ALA A 141 17.95 -7.08 5.84
C ALA A 141 17.20 -5.93 6.54
N THR A 142 16.10 -6.23 7.23
CA THR A 142 15.38 -5.24 8.04
C THR A 142 16.28 -4.64 9.11
N ASN A 143 17.01 -5.48 9.85
CA ASN A 143 17.93 -5.00 10.87
C ASN A 143 19.08 -4.19 10.28
N MET A 144 19.63 -4.59 9.12
CA MET A 144 20.66 -3.81 8.41
C MET A 144 20.14 -2.42 8.00
N ALA A 145 18.90 -2.32 7.53
CA ALA A 145 18.27 -1.05 7.21
C ALA A 145 18.03 -0.19 8.45
N ILE A 146 17.55 -0.79 9.55
CA ILE A 146 17.39 -0.10 10.84
C ILE A 146 18.74 0.40 11.37
N ASP A 147 19.80 -0.38 11.24
CA ASP A 147 21.16 0.05 11.64
C ASP A 147 21.67 1.22 10.81
N ARG A 148 21.27 1.30 9.54
CA ARG A 148 21.64 2.40 8.64
C ARG A 148 20.90 3.70 8.94
N PHE A 149 19.61 3.63 9.20
CA PHE A 149 18.75 4.82 9.32
C PHE A 149 18.44 5.23 10.77
N GLY A 150 18.36 4.26 11.67
CA GLY A 150 18.01 4.49 13.08
C GLY A 150 16.49 4.50 13.33
N ILE A 151 16.07 3.87 14.43
CA ILE A 151 14.66 3.76 14.83
C ILE A 151 14.03 5.14 15.03
N ASP A 152 14.73 6.02 15.74
CA ASP A 152 14.23 7.36 16.07
C ASP A 152 14.00 8.21 14.81
N ALA A 153 14.88 8.12 13.82
CA ALA A 153 14.74 8.85 12.56
C ALA A 153 13.55 8.31 11.74
N ILE A 154 13.39 6.99 11.65
CA ILE A 154 12.26 6.35 10.99
C ILE A 154 10.94 6.79 11.64
N ASN A 155 10.86 6.76 12.97
CA ASN A 155 9.66 7.18 13.71
C ASN A 155 9.39 8.69 13.55
N ALA A 156 10.42 9.52 13.62
CA ALA A 156 10.29 10.97 13.38
C ALA A 156 9.80 11.25 11.94
N ARG A 157 10.21 10.45 10.96
CA ARG A 157 9.76 10.57 9.59
C ARG A 157 8.25 10.32 9.48
N THR A 158 7.74 9.21 10.02
CA THR A 158 6.31 8.89 10.00
C THR A 158 5.50 9.95 10.73
N GLU A 159 5.94 10.39 11.90
CA GLU A 159 5.27 11.45 12.65
C GLU A 159 5.25 12.78 11.86
N SER A 160 6.34 13.13 11.17
CA SER A 160 6.44 14.37 10.39
C SER A 160 5.41 14.49 9.27
N VAL A 161 4.90 13.36 8.78
CA VAL A 161 3.87 13.28 7.74
C VAL A 161 2.48 12.91 8.29
N GLY A 162 2.27 13.04 9.60
CA GLY A 162 0.96 12.87 10.24
C GLY A 162 0.58 11.43 10.59
N LEU A 163 1.52 10.48 10.53
CA LEU A 163 1.31 9.07 10.90
C LEU A 163 1.72 8.82 12.36
N ALA A 164 1.07 9.50 13.29
CA ALA A 164 1.46 9.55 14.70
C ALA A 164 1.26 8.23 15.48
N ASN A 165 0.46 7.31 14.96
CA ASN A 165 0.29 5.96 15.54
C ASN A 165 1.23 4.92 14.93
N THR A 166 1.97 5.29 13.86
CA THR A 166 2.91 4.38 13.19
C THR A 166 4.27 4.45 13.88
N HIS A 167 4.64 3.36 14.55
CA HIS A 167 5.82 3.33 15.39
C HIS A 167 6.58 2.01 15.30
N LEU A 168 7.86 2.06 14.99
CA LEU A 168 8.82 0.96 15.04
C LEU A 168 9.48 0.95 16.42
N TYR A 169 9.41 -0.17 17.13
CA TYR A 169 9.91 -0.24 18.51
C TYR A 169 11.33 -0.71 18.65
N LYS A 170 11.75 -1.69 17.87
CA LYS A 170 13.08 -2.31 17.97
C LYS A 170 13.47 -3.07 16.71
N LYS A 171 14.69 -3.59 16.67
CA LYS A 171 15.14 -4.57 15.67
C LYS A 171 14.43 -5.91 15.81
N VAL A 172 14.28 -6.62 14.70
CA VAL A 172 13.66 -7.95 14.67
C VAL A 172 14.55 -8.95 15.42
N PHE A 173 13.95 -9.68 16.35
CA PHE A 173 14.61 -10.71 17.19
C PHE A 173 15.87 -10.24 17.94
N LYS A 174 16.04 -8.94 18.11
CA LYS A 174 17.11 -8.37 18.95
C LYS A 174 16.50 -7.72 20.20
N PRO A 175 17.24 -7.63 21.30
CA PRO A 175 16.85 -6.80 22.44
C PRO A 175 16.62 -5.35 22.03
N ALA A 176 15.80 -4.64 22.77
CA ALA A 176 15.68 -3.19 22.59
C ALA A 176 16.93 -2.46 23.05
N GLU A 177 17.27 -1.40 22.34
CA GLU A 177 18.35 -0.49 22.69
C GLU A 177 17.74 0.70 23.47
N GLY A 178 17.49 0.52 24.75
CA GLY A 178 16.90 1.55 25.60
C GLY A 178 15.49 1.22 26.10
N PRO A 179 14.86 2.17 26.83
CA PRO A 179 13.51 1.97 27.37
C PRO A 179 12.48 1.94 26.25
N LEU A 180 11.60 0.95 26.28
CA LEU A 180 10.46 0.82 25.36
C LEU A 180 9.23 1.50 25.93
N PRO A 181 8.35 2.07 25.08
CA PRO A 181 7.02 2.53 25.48
C PRO A 181 6.19 1.44 26.15
N ALA A 182 5.27 1.81 27.03
CA ALA A 182 4.49 0.86 27.81
C ALA A 182 3.63 -0.08 26.94
N ASP A 183 3.19 0.37 25.78
CA ASP A 183 2.38 -0.38 24.83
C ASP A 183 3.18 -1.38 23.96
N TYR A 184 4.50 -1.36 24.00
CA TYR A 184 5.36 -2.31 23.30
C TYR A 184 4.95 -3.77 23.52
N ALA A 185 4.58 -4.14 24.76
CA ALA A 185 4.20 -5.51 25.08
C ALA A 185 2.98 -5.99 24.27
N THR A 186 2.11 -5.05 23.88
CA THR A 186 0.92 -5.32 23.04
C THR A 186 1.28 -5.41 21.56
N PHE A 187 2.17 -4.52 21.07
CA PHE A 187 2.37 -4.35 19.65
C PHE A 187 3.68 -4.96 19.10
N GLY A 188 4.61 -5.34 19.95
CA GLY A 188 5.81 -6.08 19.59
C GLY A 188 6.78 -5.28 18.70
N LEU A 189 6.97 -5.67 17.44
CA LEU A 189 7.89 -5.03 16.52
C LEU A 189 7.46 -3.62 16.14
N GLY A 190 6.17 -3.45 15.86
CA GLY A 190 5.63 -2.18 15.39
C GLY A 190 4.12 -2.06 15.59
N LYS A 191 3.69 -0.83 15.73
CA LYS A 191 2.30 -0.40 15.88
C LYS A 191 1.92 0.52 14.73
N SER A 192 0.68 0.42 14.26
CA SER A 192 0.05 1.41 13.39
C SER A 192 -1.47 1.27 13.46
N THR A 193 -2.18 1.98 12.59
CA THR A 193 -3.60 1.77 12.32
C THR A 193 -3.79 1.42 10.84
N PRO A 194 -4.86 0.70 10.44
CA PRO A 194 -5.13 0.44 9.03
C PRO A 194 -5.13 1.72 8.17
N ARG A 195 -5.74 2.79 8.67
CA ARG A 195 -5.78 4.08 7.98
C ARG A 195 -4.38 4.68 7.78
N GLU A 196 -3.52 4.65 8.79
CA GLU A 196 -2.16 5.19 8.65
C GLU A 196 -1.29 4.32 7.74
N MET A 197 -1.42 2.99 7.79
CA MET A 197 -0.70 2.11 6.89
C MET A 197 -1.13 2.30 5.44
N ALA A 198 -2.43 2.49 5.17
CA ALA A 198 -2.93 2.83 3.84
C ALA A 198 -2.40 4.20 3.38
N ASN A 199 -2.42 5.21 4.26
CA ASN A 199 -1.87 6.53 3.95
C ASN A 199 -0.36 6.45 3.65
N LEU A 200 0.41 5.66 4.40
CA LEU A 200 1.84 5.45 4.15
C LEU A 200 2.08 4.80 2.78
N MET A 201 1.29 3.78 2.44
CA MET A 201 1.35 3.15 1.13
C MET A 201 0.96 4.12 0.01
N GLU A 202 -0.03 4.99 0.24
CA GLU A 202 -0.41 6.04 -0.71
C GLU A 202 0.72 7.06 -0.91
N LEU A 203 1.41 7.51 0.16
CA LEU A 203 2.59 8.37 0.05
C LEU A 203 3.66 7.76 -0.85
N ILE A 204 3.95 6.48 -0.68
CA ILE A 204 4.89 5.73 -1.51
C ILE A 204 4.42 5.70 -2.97
N GLY A 205 3.17 5.32 -3.20
CA GLY A 205 2.60 5.20 -4.55
C GLY A 205 2.48 6.52 -5.29
N ARG A 206 2.08 7.58 -4.61
CA ARG A 206 2.04 8.95 -5.16
C ARG A 206 3.40 9.58 -5.28
N CYS A 207 4.43 8.95 -4.73
CA CYS A 207 5.78 9.50 -4.71
C CYS A 207 5.87 10.85 -3.98
N GLU A 208 5.23 10.94 -2.84
CA GLU A 208 5.16 12.14 -2.01
C GLU A 208 6.36 12.16 -1.04
N LEU A 209 7.53 12.56 -1.53
CA LEU A 209 8.80 12.52 -0.78
C LEU A 209 9.21 13.88 -0.21
N ARG A 210 8.84 14.99 -0.88
CA ARG A 210 9.27 16.33 -0.51
C ARG A 210 8.10 17.15 0.02
N ARG A 211 8.18 17.55 1.28
CA ARG A 211 7.17 18.45 1.85
C ARG A 211 7.21 19.82 1.20
N GLN A 212 6.05 20.47 1.08
CA GLN A 212 5.98 21.87 0.65
C GLN A 212 6.76 22.75 1.65
N PRO A 213 7.55 23.73 1.15
CA PRO A 213 8.20 24.70 2.03
C PRO A 213 7.18 25.44 2.90
N GLY A 214 7.36 25.40 4.22
CA GLY A 214 6.45 26.02 5.17
C GLY A 214 5.22 25.17 5.56
N ALA A 215 5.07 23.97 5.04
CA ALA A 215 4.00 23.06 5.48
C ALA A 215 4.10 22.76 6.97
N PRO A 216 3.00 22.84 7.73
CA PRO A 216 3.00 22.51 9.15
C PRO A 216 3.45 21.06 9.39
N ALA A 217 4.17 20.80 10.48
CA ALA A 217 4.54 19.44 10.85
C ALA A 217 3.27 18.57 11.04
N GLY A 218 3.33 17.30 10.66
CA GLY A 218 2.20 16.37 10.77
C GLY A 218 1.13 16.54 9.67
N THR A 219 1.37 17.33 8.61
CA THR A 219 0.47 17.45 7.47
C THR A 219 1.01 16.71 6.26
N MET A 220 0.09 16.22 5.40
CA MET A 220 0.41 15.59 4.11
C MET A 220 0.41 16.64 2.98
N ASP A 221 1.21 17.70 3.14
CA ASP A 221 1.34 18.77 2.15
C ASP A 221 2.69 18.65 1.44
N PHE A 222 2.67 18.15 0.21
CA PHE A 222 3.85 17.76 -0.55
C PHE A 222 4.03 18.63 -1.77
N ALA A 223 5.29 18.83 -2.16
CA ALA A 223 5.65 19.43 -3.44
C ALA A 223 5.32 18.47 -4.59
N PRO A 224 4.95 18.98 -5.77
CA PRO A 224 4.76 18.15 -6.95
C PRO A 224 5.99 17.26 -7.22
N MET A 225 5.73 16.01 -7.62
CA MET A 225 6.77 15.04 -8.01
C MET A 225 7.60 15.58 -9.18
N ASP A 226 8.91 15.49 -9.06
CA ASP A 226 9.86 15.78 -10.14
C ASP A 226 10.52 14.48 -10.67
N ALA A 227 11.48 14.63 -11.59
CA ALA A 227 12.15 13.49 -12.23
C ALA A 227 13.00 12.68 -11.23
N ASP A 228 13.62 13.35 -10.25
CA ASP A 228 14.43 12.70 -9.25
C ASP A 228 13.56 11.94 -8.22
N ASP A 229 12.43 12.53 -7.83
CA ASP A 229 11.41 11.82 -7.03
C ASP A 229 10.97 10.54 -7.75
N LYS A 230 10.63 10.66 -9.04
CA LYS A 230 10.20 9.53 -9.87
C LYS A 230 11.25 8.42 -9.91
N ALA A 231 12.51 8.77 -10.09
CA ALA A 231 13.60 7.78 -10.15
C ALA A 231 13.74 6.98 -8.83
N VAL A 232 13.55 7.63 -7.69
CA VAL A 232 13.54 6.97 -6.37
C VAL A 232 12.32 6.05 -6.24
N CYS A 233 11.15 6.53 -6.62
CA CYS A 233 9.90 5.81 -6.46
C CYS A 233 9.78 4.62 -7.42
N ASP A 234 10.32 4.70 -8.64
CA ASP A 234 10.39 3.56 -9.57
C ASP A 234 11.12 2.37 -8.93
N VAL A 235 12.19 2.62 -8.18
CA VAL A 235 12.92 1.56 -7.46
C VAL A 235 12.08 0.95 -6.34
N ALA A 236 11.43 1.78 -5.53
CA ALA A 236 10.65 1.32 -4.38
C ALA A 236 9.37 0.59 -4.81
N LEU A 237 8.63 1.11 -5.80
CA LEU A 237 7.46 0.44 -6.35
C LEU A 237 7.83 -0.90 -6.98
N GLY A 238 8.94 -0.96 -7.74
CA GLY A 238 9.43 -2.22 -8.28
C GLY A 238 9.72 -3.27 -7.20
N MET A 239 10.17 -2.89 -5.99
CA MET A 239 10.31 -3.82 -4.88
C MET A 239 8.94 -4.34 -4.40
N LEU A 240 7.94 -3.46 -4.26
CA LEU A 240 6.60 -3.80 -3.78
C LEU A 240 5.81 -4.63 -4.80
N GLU A 241 5.96 -4.35 -6.09
CA GLU A 241 5.37 -5.12 -7.19
C GLU A 241 5.90 -6.55 -7.26
N ASN A 242 7.15 -6.75 -6.86
CA ASN A 242 7.81 -8.05 -6.81
C ASN A 242 7.66 -8.75 -5.44
N GLN A 243 6.66 -8.37 -4.62
CA GLN A 243 6.34 -9.09 -3.39
C GLN A 243 6.19 -10.59 -3.66
N PHE A 244 6.98 -11.40 -2.96
CA PHE A 244 6.98 -12.85 -3.14
C PHE A 244 5.75 -13.53 -2.53
N TYR A 245 5.28 -13.01 -1.39
CA TYR A 245 4.11 -13.56 -0.67
C TYR A 245 2.83 -12.97 -1.27
N ARG A 246 2.08 -13.79 -2.01
CA ARG A 246 0.87 -13.35 -2.74
C ARG A 246 -0.40 -14.06 -2.29
N GLU A 247 -0.38 -14.61 -1.08
CA GLU A 247 -1.46 -15.41 -0.49
C GLU A 247 -2.59 -14.56 0.11
N THR A 248 -2.42 -13.24 0.16
CA THR A 248 -3.32 -12.25 0.76
C THR A 248 -4.05 -11.43 -0.30
N VAL A 249 -3.85 -10.12 -0.39
CA VAL A 249 -4.56 -9.24 -1.35
C VAL A 249 -4.49 -9.77 -2.79
N PRO A 250 -3.35 -10.22 -3.34
CA PRO A 250 -3.29 -10.70 -4.73
C PRO A 250 -4.00 -12.03 -5.00
N ARG A 251 -4.21 -12.87 -3.99
CA ARG A 251 -4.61 -14.29 -4.12
C ARG A 251 -5.75 -14.56 -5.09
N TYR A 252 -6.79 -13.73 -5.10
CA TYR A 252 -7.97 -13.90 -5.96
C TYR A 252 -8.12 -12.83 -7.02
N LEU A 253 -7.14 -11.94 -7.16
CA LEU A 253 -7.17 -10.82 -8.08
C LEU A 253 -6.23 -10.99 -9.27
N GLU A 254 -5.07 -11.60 -9.05
CA GLU A 254 -4.06 -11.78 -10.08
C GLU A 254 -3.82 -13.27 -10.39
N SER A 255 -3.69 -13.55 -11.68
CA SER A 255 -3.06 -14.79 -12.15
C SER A 255 -1.62 -14.52 -12.61
N ALA A 256 -1.02 -13.42 -12.15
CA ALA A 256 0.18 -12.89 -12.76
C ALA A 256 1.39 -13.77 -12.55
N ASP A 257 1.95 -14.21 -13.66
CA ASP A 257 3.35 -14.54 -13.77
C ASP A 257 4.15 -13.23 -13.65
N VAL A 258 4.81 -13.00 -12.51
CA VAL A 258 5.68 -11.84 -12.25
C VAL A 258 6.86 -11.74 -13.24
N THR A 259 7.06 -12.76 -14.08
CA THR A 259 8.08 -12.78 -15.13
C THR A 259 7.62 -12.14 -16.43
N THR A 260 6.34 -11.80 -16.57
CA THR A 260 5.85 -11.14 -17.78
C THR A 260 6.23 -9.67 -17.78
N THR A 261 6.72 -9.20 -18.91
CA THR A 261 7.26 -7.84 -19.15
C THR A 261 6.21 -6.73 -19.15
N GLY A 262 5.08 -6.89 -18.47
CA GLY A 262 3.91 -6.03 -18.57
C GLY A 262 3.58 -5.16 -17.36
N GLY A 263 4.34 -5.26 -16.27
CA GLY A 263 4.00 -4.63 -14.98
C GLY A 263 2.95 -5.43 -14.20
N VAL A 264 2.89 -5.23 -12.91
CA VAL A 264 1.98 -5.87 -11.97
C VAL A 264 0.97 -4.84 -11.49
N ALA A 265 -0.30 -5.20 -11.44
CA ALA A 265 -1.36 -4.29 -11.00
C ALA A 265 -1.42 -4.13 -9.47
N ILE A 266 -0.64 -4.90 -8.71
CA ILE A 266 -0.65 -4.92 -7.25
C ILE A 266 0.77 -4.82 -6.72
N ALA A 267 1.04 -3.73 -6.00
CA ALA A 267 2.22 -3.57 -5.16
C ALA A 267 1.82 -3.73 -3.70
N SER A 268 2.47 -4.61 -2.95
CA SER A 268 2.06 -4.86 -1.57
C SER A 268 3.23 -5.18 -0.63
N LYS A 269 2.92 -5.08 0.67
CA LYS A 269 3.77 -5.57 1.76
C LYS A 269 2.92 -6.35 2.72
N THR A 270 3.34 -7.58 3.00
CA THR A 270 2.66 -8.49 3.93
C THR A 270 3.27 -8.45 5.32
N GLY A 271 2.44 -8.74 6.33
CA GLY A 271 2.83 -8.90 7.72
C GLY A 271 2.21 -10.14 8.36
N SER A 272 3.02 -10.96 9.05
CA SER A 272 2.54 -12.18 9.68
C SER A 272 3.17 -12.43 11.04
N LEU A 273 2.35 -12.79 12.03
CA LEU A 273 2.69 -13.34 13.34
C LEU A 273 1.76 -14.53 13.61
N ASP A 274 1.93 -15.25 14.70
CA ASP A 274 1.13 -16.44 14.97
C ASP A 274 -0.38 -16.19 14.87
N ALA A 275 -0.88 -15.12 15.48
CA ALA A 275 -2.30 -14.77 15.48
C ALA A 275 -2.62 -13.49 14.66
N VAL A 276 -1.71 -13.04 13.80
CA VAL A 276 -1.87 -11.84 12.98
C VAL A 276 -1.52 -12.13 11.52
N ARG A 277 -2.38 -11.69 10.61
CA ARG A 277 -2.06 -11.61 9.18
C ARG A 277 -2.45 -10.22 8.69
N ALA A 278 -1.63 -9.67 7.82
CA ALA A 278 -1.86 -8.34 7.28
C ALA A 278 -1.31 -8.21 5.85
N ASP A 279 -1.90 -7.32 5.10
CA ASP A 279 -1.37 -6.88 3.81
C ASP A 279 -1.76 -5.43 3.56
N VAL A 280 -0.79 -4.64 3.16
CA VAL A 280 -0.97 -3.24 2.77
C VAL A 280 -0.59 -3.11 1.30
N ALA A 281 -1.57 -2.72 0.48
CA ALA A 281 -1.44 -2.82 -0.97
C ALA A 281 -1.94 -1.58 -1.71
N ILE A 282 -1.33 -1.32 -2.86
CA ILE A 282 -1.92 -0.53 -3.93
C ILE A 282 -2.38 -1.49 -5.01
N VAL A 283 -3.63 -1.32 -5.45
CA VAL A 283 -4.24 -2.11 -6.52
C VAL A 283 -4.65 -1.18 -7.64
N MET A 284 -4.13 -1.40 -8.84
CA MET A 284 -4.52 -0.65 -10.03
C MET A 284 -5.71 -1.33 -10.70
N GLY A 285 -6.90 -0.80 -10.46
CA GLY A 285 -8.12 -1.18 -11.18
C GLY A 285 -8.30 -0.38 -12.47
N LYS A 286 -9.09 -0.89 -13.40
CA LYS A 286 -9.46 -0.16 -14.63
C LYS A 286 -10.21 1.15 -14.38
N THR A 287 -10.80 1.28 -13.20
CA THR A 287 -11.50 2.50 -12.74
C THR A 287 -10.59 3.45 -11.97
N GLY A 288 -9.33 3.08 -11.75
CA GLY A 288 -8.33 3.86 -11.04
C GLY A 288 -7.68 3.12 -9.87
N PRO A 289 -6.67 3.75 -9.24
CA PRO A 289 -5.91 3.15 -8.16
C PRO A 289 -6.73 3.07 -6.86
N MET A 290 -6.49 2.01 -6.11
CA MET A 290 -7.05 1.77 -4.79
C MET A 290 -5.92 1.52 -3.81
N VAL A 291 -6.07 1.95 -2.57
CA VAL A 291 -5.19 1.56 -1.45
C VAL A 291 -5.99 0.74 -0.47
N LEU A 292 -5.41 -0.37 -0.01
CA LEU A 292 -6.00 -1.28 0.96
C LEU A 292 -5.00 -1.55 2.08
N ALA A 293 -5.45 -1.49 3.32
CA ALA A 293 -4.71 -1.98 4.48
C ALA A 293 -5.65 -2.89 5.28
N ILE A 294 -5.41 -4.18 5.25
CA ILE A 294 -6.30 -5.20 5.81
C ILE A 294 -5.53 -6.03 6.84
N PHE A 295 -6.03 -6.04 8.05
CA PHE A 295 -5.46 -6.75 9.19
C PHE A 295 -6.48 -7.74 9.73
N THR A 296 -6.05 -8.99 9.94
CA THR A 296 -6.74 -9.96 10.79
C THR A 296 -5.86 -10.24 12.01
N TYR A 297 -6.44 -10.24 13.18
CA TYR A 297 -5.70 -10.39 14.44
C TYR A 297 -6.55 -11.11 15.49
N ASP A 298 -5.91 -11.58 16.56
CA ASP A 298 -6.52 -12.51 17.49
C ASP A 298 -7.12 -13.72 16.76
N ASN A 299 -6.47 -14.16 15.67
CA ASN A 299 -6.92 -15.25 14.83
C ASN A 299 -6.88 -16.56 15.61
N ALA A 300 -7.92 -17.39 15.46
CA ALA A 300 -7.94 -18.75 16.01
C ALA A 300 -7.03 -19.70 15.21
N ASP A 301 -6.85 -19.45 13.93
CA ASP A 301 -5.93 -20.20 13.08
C ASP A 301 -4.51 -19.60 13.16
N HIS A 302 -3.60 -20.32 13.82
CA HIS A 302 -2.18 -19.99 13.95
C HIS A 302 -1.30 -20.70 12.91
N GLY A 303 -1.89 -21.42 11.96
CA GLY A 303 -1.18 -22.17 10.94
C GLY A 303 -0.34 -21.27 10.01
N TRP A 304 0.76 -21.84 9.54
CA TRP A 304 1.64 -21.21 8.53
C TRP A 304 1.48 -21.90 7.18
N THR A 305 0.25 -22.12 6.77
CA THR A 305 -0.10 -22.73 5.49
C THR A 305 -0.72 -21.68 4.57
N VAL A 306 -0.68 -21.93 3.28
CA VAL A 306 -1.30 -21.06 2.27
C VAL A 306 -2.82 -20.94 2.41
N ASP A 307 -3.45 -21.79 3.21
CA ASP A 307 -4.88 -21.78 3.51
C ASP A 307 -5.20 -21.22 4.89
N ASN A 308 -4.23 -20.51 5.52
CA ASN A 308 -4.48 -19.83 6.80
C ASN A 308 -5.72 -18.93 6.69
N GLU A 309 -6.64 -19.09 7.67
CA GLU A 309 -7.93 -18.40 7.63
C GLU A 309 -7.78 -16.86 7.55
N GLY A 310 -6.82 -16.31 8.28
CA GLY A 310 -6.56 -14.85 8.24
C GLY A 310 -6.13 -14.37 6.86
N GLU A 311 -5.25 -15.10 6.18
CA GLU A 311 -4.80 -14.78 4.81
C GLU A 311 -5.94 -14.91 3.80
N VAL A 312 -6.72 -16.00 3.91
CA VAL A 312 -7.90 -16.21 3.06
C VAL A 312 -8.95 -15.14 3.28
N THR A 313 -9.15 -14.68 4.51
CA THR A 313 -10.08 -13.60 4.84
C THR A 313 -9.63 -12.27 4.20
N ILE A 314 -8.34 -11.92 4.30
CA ILE A 314 -7.78 -10.74 3.63
C ILE A 314 -8.03 -10.82 2.11
N ALA A 315 -7.75 -11.97 1.51
CA ALA A 315 -7.94 -12.19 0.07
C ALA A 315 -9.41 -12.04 -0.37
N LYS A 316 -10.36 -12.55 0.42
CA LYS A 316 -11.80 -12.40 0.16
C LYS A 316 -12.26 -10.95 0.26
N LEU A 317 -11.84 -10.23 1.31
CA LEU A 317 -12.15 -8.82 1.49
C LEU A 317 -11.59 -7.97 0.35
N ALA A 318 -10.33 -8.18 -0.02
CA ALA A 318 -9.71 -7.49 -1.15
C ALA A 318 -10.46 -7.77 -2.46
N LYS A 319 -10.83 -9.03 -2.72
CA LYS A 319 -11.61 -9.39 -3.90
C LYS A 319 -12.97 -8.69 -3.94
N ALA A 320 -13.72 -8.72 -2.84
CA ALA A 320 -15.03 -8.07 -2.76
C ALA A 320 -14.93 -6.57 -3.08
N ILE A 321 -14.01 -5.86 -2.41
CA ILE A 321 -13.78 -4.43 -2.58
C ILE A 321 -13.35 -4.10 -4.02
N VAL A 322 -12.33 -4.77 -4.52
CA VAL A 322 -11.77 -4.48 -5.86
C VAL A 322 -12.78 -4.81 -6.96
N THR A 323 -13.55 -5.90 -6.84
CA THR A 323 -14.58 -6.26 -7.81
C THR A 323 -15.72 -5.24 -7.83
N ALA A 324 -16.15 -4.76 -6.66
CA ALA A 324 -17.21 -3.75 -6.56
C ALA A 324 -16.77 -2.40 -7.17
N TRP A 325 -15.54 -1.97 -6.85
CA TRP A 325 -15.04 -0.66 -7.29
C TRP A 325 -14.42 -0.69 -8.69
N SER A 326 -14.00 -1.84 -9.18
CA SER A 326 -13.47 -2.04 -10.53
C SER A 326 -14.06 -3.26 -11.21
N PRO A 327 -15.36 -3.22 -11.60
CA PRO A 327 -16.05 -4.36 -12.21
C PRO A 327 -15.41 -4.80 -13.54
N GLY A 328 -14.60 -3.94 -14.17
CA GLY A 328 -13.81 -4.27 -15.35
C GLY A 328 -12.51 -5.04 -15.04
N GLY A 329 -12.21 -5.31 -13.77
CA GLY A 329 -10.98 -5.97 -13.31
C GLY A 329 -9.80 -5.03 -13.13
N LEU A 330 -8.61 -5.63 -13.04
CA LEU A 330 -7.34 -4.89 -12.89
C LEU A 330 -6.89 -4.26 -14.21
N ASP A 331 -6.18 -3.15 -14.10
CA ASP A 331 -5.52 -2.51 -15.26
C ASP A 331 -4.18 -3.16 -15.53
N GLY A 332 -3.91 -4.31 -15.34
CA GLY A 332 -2.74 -5.14 -15.65
C GLY A 332 -1.43 -4.50 -16.15
N LYS A 333 -1.36 -3.19 -16.27
CA LYS A 333 -0.29 -2.56 -17.01
C LYS A 333 0.68 -1.70 -16.22
N LEU A 334 0.30 -1.01 -15.17
CA LEU A 334 1.21 0.02 -14.68
C LEU A 334 0.84 0.50 -13.27
N LEU A 335 1.51 0.00 -12.27
CA LEU A 335 1.83 0.81 -11.11
C LEU A 335 3.04 1.66 -11.48
N VAL A 336 2.83 2.96 -11.58
CA VAL A 336 3.91 3.93 -11.80
C VAL A 336 3.89 4.97 -10.70
N PRO A 337 5.04 5.55 -10.36
CA PRO A 337 5.09 6.66 -9.42
C PRO A 337 4.09 7.76 -9.79
N GLY A 338 3.43 8.29 -8.76
CA GLY A 338 2.49 9.38 -8.94
C GLY A 338 1.04 8.99 -9.14
N LEU A 339 0.67 7.72 -9.21
CA LEU A 339 -0.69 7.13 -9.28
C LEU A 339 -1.87 8.08 -9.63
N GLY A 340 -1.57 9.29 -10.08
CA GLY A 340 -2.55 10.27 -10.50
C GLY A 340 -3.27 9.78 -11.73
N VAL A 341 -4.58 10.00 -11.79
CA VAL A 341 -5.31 9.93 -13.04
C VAL A 341 -4.66 10.96 -13.97
N ALA A 342 -4.03 10.51 -15.04
CA ALA A 342 -3.61 11.42 -16.09
C ALA A 342 -4.88 12.12 -16.60
N ASP A 343 -5.02 13.41 -16.34
CA ASP A 343 -6.04 14.22 -16.95
C ASP A 343 -5.96 14.01 -18.47
N GLY A 344 -6.86 13.21 -19.02
CA GLY A 344 -7.22 13.13 -20.43
C GLY A 344 -6.12 13.12 -21.51
N ALA A 345 -4.87 12.85 -21.18
CA ALA A 345 -3.79 12.80 -22.17
C ALA A 345 -3.47 11.34 -22.53
N SER A 346 -3.86 10.99 -23.73
CA SER A 346 -3.50 9.79 -24.48
C SER A 346 -2.09 9.31 -24.16
N ALA A 347 -1.97 8.11 -23.63
CA ALA A 347 -0.71 7.40 -23.53
C ALA A 347 -0.21 7.01 -24.94
N THR A 348 0.38 7.95 -25.64
CA THR A 348 1.23 7.68 -26.81
C THR A 348 2.66 8.02 -26.45
N GLY A 349 3.33 7.08 -25.82
CA GLY A 349 4.75 7.13 -25.51
C GLY A 349 5.39 5.81 -25.89
N THR A 350 5.62 5.60 -27.20
CA THR A 350 6.50 4.55 -27.69
C THR A 350 7.95 4.87 -27.31
N GLY A 351 8.37 4.41 -26.12
CA GLY A 351 9.78 4.36 -25.74
C GLY A 351 10.39 3.03 -26.18
N ALA A 352 10.89 2.96 -27.42
CA ALA A 352 11.70 1.83 -27.84
C ALA A 352 13.02 1.82 -27.07
N VAL A 353 13.21 0.83 -26.22
CA VAL A 353 14.52 0.51 -25.65
C VAL A 353 15.39 -0.04 -26.78
N LYS A 354 16.39 0.71 -27.22
CA LYS A 354 17.46 0.21 -28.06
C LYS A 354 18.35 -0.74 -27.25
N LYS A 355 18.62 -1.92 -27.84
CA LYS A 355 19.56 -2.94 -27.35
C LYS A 355 20.96 -2.37 -27.14
#